data_70864b2f8f794c6f2a1174456c7eab55
#
_entry.id   70864b2f8f794c6f2a1174456c7eab55
#
_cell.length_a   1.000
_cell.length_b   1.000
_cell.length_c   1.000
_cell.angle_alpha   90.00
_cell.angle_beta   90.00
_cell.angle_gamma   90.00
#
_symmetry.space_group_name_H-M   'P 1'
#
loop_
_entity.id
_entity.type
_entity.pdbx_description
1 polymer ?
#
loop_
_entity_poly.entity_id
_entity_poly.type
_entity_poly.pdbx_seq_one_letter_code
_entity_poly.pdbx_strand_id
1 'polypeptide(L)' 'MNEKLNLQDSFLNTVRKAATPVIIHIINGFTLKDAVVKSFDSYCMLVECEGKQLLIYKHAVSSVTAPLPAEEN' A
#
# COMPACT_ATOMS: atom_id res chain seq x y z
N MET A 1 10.37 5.02 20.99
CA MET A 1 9.90 5.02 20.69
C MET A 1 9.29 4.80 20.09
N ASN A 2 9.20 4.90 20.05
CA ASN A 2 8.50 4.76 19.61
C ASN A 2 8.06 4.35 18.84
N GLU A 3 8.22 4.00 18.55
CA GLU A 3 7.75 3.59 17.98
C GLU A 3 6.81 3.46 17.52
N LYS A 4 6.49 4.00 17.33
CA LYS A 4 5.46 4.19 17.02
C LYS A 4 5.15 4.03 15.69
N LEU A 5 5.75 4.42 14.76
CA LEU A 5 5.47 4.09 13.44
C LEU A 5 5.92 2.73 13.20
N ASN A 6 5.08 1.85 12.76
CA ASN A 6 5.55 0.56 12.40
C ASN A 6 5.97 0.57 10.95
N LEU A 7 6.65 -0.44 10.52
CA LEU A 7 7.18 -0.51 9.17
C LEU A 7 6.09 -0.47 8.12
N GLN A 8 5.00 -1.15 8.39
CA GLN A 8 3.87 -1.19 7.46
C GLN A 8 3.31 0.20 7.20
N ASP A 9 3.04 0.93 8.25
CA ASP A 9 2.45 2.26 8.08
C ASP A 9 3.42 3.23 7.45
N SER A 10 4.70 3.10 7.77
CA SER A 10 5.72 3.94 7.17
C SER A 10 5.79 3.70 5.67
N PHE A 11 5.78 2.43 5.26
CA PHE A 11 5.81 2.09 3.85
C PHE A 11 4.57 2.62 3.13
N LEU A 12 3.40 2.38 3.71
CA LEU A 12 2.16 2.82 3.07
C LEU A 12 2.11 4.33 2.96
N ASN A 13 2.60 5.02 3.97
CA ASN A 13 2.60 6.47 3.93
C ASN A 13 3.51 6.99 2.82
N THR A 14 4.64 6.35 2.64
CA THR A 14 5.57 6.76 1.59
C THR A 14 4.95 6.60 0.20
N VAL A 15 4.36 5.44 -0.08
CA VAL A 15 3.79 5.25 -1.41
C VAL A 15 2.54 6.09 -1.61
N ARG A 16 1.80 6.37 -0.53
CA ARG A 16 0.64 7.23 -0.63
C ARG A 16 1.03 8.65 -0.99
N LYS A 17 2.02 9.20 -0.31
CA LYS A 17 2.45 10.57 -0.57
C LYS A 17 2.98 10.74 -1.97
N ALA A 18 3.70 9.75 -2.45
CA ALA A 18 4.28 9.82 -3.78
C ALA A 18 3.32 9.37 -4.86
N ALA A 19 2.13 8.89 -4.47
CA ALA A 19 1.16 8.33 -5.42
C ALA A 19 1.79 7.27 -6.30
N THR A 20 2.64 6.46 -5.71
CA THR A 20 3.38 5.43 -6.44
C THR A 20 2.47 4.23 -6.69
N PRO A 21 2.29 3.81 -7.94
CA PRO A 21 1.52 2.58 -8.17
C PRO A 21 2.22 1.39 -7.58
N VAL A 22 1.46 0.53 -6.91
CA VAL A 22 2.01 -0.64 -6.25
C VAL A 22 1.23 -1.86 -6.70
N ILE A 23 1.77 -3.02 -6.40
CA ILE A 23 1.08 -4.29 -6.62
C ILE A 23 0.71 -4.84 -5.26
N ILE A 24 -0.57 -5.09 -5.06
CA ILE A 24 -1.07 -5.58 -3.78
C ILE A 24 -1.44 -7.04 -3.95
N HIS A 25 -0.84 -7.89 -3.14
CA HIS A 25 -1.11 -9.32 -3.16
C HIS A 25 -2.04 -9.67 -2.02
N ILE A 26 -3.18 -10.25 -2.35
CA ILE A 26 -4.21 -10.60 -1.38
C ILE A 26 -4.00 -12.06 -0.98
N ILE A 27 -4.34 -12.39 0.25
CA ILE A 27 -4.05 -13.73 0.78
C ILE A 27 -4.80 -14.82 0.05
N ASN A 28 -5.88 -14.48 -0.67
CA ASN A 28 -6.62 -15.50 -1.44
C ASN A 28 -6.04 -15.70 -2.84
N GLY A 29 -4.92 -15.04 -3.15
CA GLY A 29 -4.26 -15.21 -4.43
C GLY A 29 -4.52 -14.11 -5.44
N PHE A 30 -5.46 -13.22 -5.16
CA PHE A 30 -5.68 -12.09 -6.05
C PHE A 30 -4.51 -11.13 -6.02
N THR A 31 -4.31 -10.47 -7.14
CA THR A 31 -3.26 -9.47 -7.27
C THR A 31 -3.89 -8.21 -7.88
N LEU A 32 -3.64 -7.08 -7.25
CA LEU A 32 -4.09 -5.79 -7.76
C LEU A 32 -2.87 -5.05 -8.28
N LYS A 33 -2.85 -4.77 -9.57
CA LYS A 33 -1.71 -4.10 -10.19
C LYS A 33 -2.03 -2.65 -10.41
N ASP A 34 -0.99 -1.83 -10.36
CA ASP A 34 -1.12 -0.39 -10.58
C ASP A 34 -2.11 0.24 -9.61
N ALA A 35 -2.10 -0.23 -8.37
CA ALA A 35 -2.98 0.30 -7.35
C ALA A 35 -2.29 1.48 -6.67
N VAL A 36 -3.03 2.54 -6.41
CA VAL A 36 -2.50 3.71 -5.73
C VAL A 36 -3.17 3.82 -4.37
N VAL A 37 -2.36 3.82 -3.33
CA VAL A 37 -2.89 3.94 -1.97
C VAL A 37 -3.32 5.38 -1.75
N LYS A 38 -4.59 5.57 -1.43
CA LYS A 38 -5.12 6.92 -1.23
C LYS A 38 -5.16 7.29 0.24
N SER A 39 -5.49 6.34 1.10
CA SER A 39 -5.44 6.57 2.54
C SER A 39 -5.47 5.22 3.23
N PHE A 40 -5.21 5.24 4.52
CA PHE A 40 -5.27 4.02 5.30
C PHE A 40 -5.42 4.37 6.77
N ASP A 41 -5.89 3.40 7.52
CA ASP A 41 -5.96 3.54 8.98
C ASP A 41 -5.42 2.25 9.58
N SER A 42 -5.77 2.00 10.84
CA SER A 42 -5.21 0.83 11.55
C SER A 42 -5.64 -0.50 10.95
N TYR A 43 -6.79 -0.53 10.28
CA TYR A 43 -7.37 -1.80 9.84
C TYR A 43 -7.51 -1.93 8.35
N CYS A 44 -7.64 -0.83 7.64
CA CYS A 44 -7.99 -0.84 6.23
C CYS A 44 -7.13 0.10 5.44
N MET A 45 -7.13 -0.12 4.14
CA MET A 45 -6.54 0.85 3.23
C MET A 45 -7.51 1.09 2.08
N LEU A 46 -7.54 2.31 1.61
CA LEU A 46 -8.35 2.70 0.46
C LEU A 46 -7.41 2.87 -0.71
N VAL A 47 -7.67 2.12 -1.77
CA VAL A 47 -6.81 2.20 -2.95
C VAL A 47 -7.65 2.46 -4.17
N GLU A 48 -7.00 3.02 -5.16
CA GLU A 48 -7.61 3.27 -6.45
C GLU A 48 -6.95 2.36 -7.47
N CYS A 49 -7.75 1.62 -8.19
CA CYS A 49 -7.22 0.65 -9.15
C CYS A 49 -8.20 0.52 -10.30
N GLU A 50 -7.72 0.72 -11.51
CA GLU A 50 -8.53 0.57 -12.71
C GLU A 50 -9.79 1.44 -12.67
N GLY A 51 -9.64 2.66 -12.19
CA GLY A 51 -10.76 3.59 -12.16
C GLY A 51 -11.77 3.35 -11.06
N LYS A 52 -11.46 2.46 -10.13
CA LYS A 52 -12.35 2.14 -9.03
C LYS A 52 -11.65 2.34 -7.71
N GLN A 53 -12.45 2.60 -6.70
CA GLN A 53 -11.94 2.64 -5.32
C GLN A 53 -12.21 1.31 -4.65
N LEU A 54 -11.21 0.82 -3.95
CA LEU A 54 -11.32 -0.45 -3.23
C LEU A 54 -10.94 -0.24 -1.79
N LEU A 55 -11.75 -0.76 -0.90
CA LEU A 55 -11.42 -0.76 0.51
C LEU A 55 -10.93 -2.16 0.87
N ILE A 56 -9.71 -2.24 1.34
CA ILE A 56 -9.08 -3.52 1.58
C ILE A 56 -8.67 -3.60 3.03
N TYR A 57 -9.02 -4.71 3.68
CA TYR A 57 -8.60 -4.92 5.06
C TYR A 57 -7.13 -5.30 5.06
N LYS A 58 -6.36 -4.67 5.94
CA LYS A 58 -4.92 -4.89 5.96
C LYS A 58 -4.55 -6.35 6.20
N HIS A 59 -5.32 -7.04 7.04
CA HIS A 59 -4.96 -8.43 7.31
C HIS A 59 -5.30 -9.36 6.16
N ALA A 60 -5.95 -8.88 5.13
CA ALA A 60 -6.16 -9.68 3.92
C ALA A 60 -5.03 -9.51 2.92
N VAL A 61 -4.08 -8.63 3.21
CA VAL A 61 -2.97 -8.34 2.30
C VAL A 61 -1.78 -9.18 2.73
N SER A 62 -1.23 -9.96 1.80
CA SER A 62 -0.03 -10.72 2.13
C SER A 62 1.22 -9.90 1.90
N SER A 63 1.25 -9.09 0.86
CA SER A 63 2.38 -8.22 0.63
C SER A 63 2.01 -7.10 -0.32
N VAL A 64 2.80 -6.06 -0.32
CA VAL A 64 2.66 -4.94 -1.25
C VAL A 64 4.03 -4.74 -1.88
N THR A 65 4.06 -4.74 -3.20
CA THR A 65 5.30 -4.57 -3.95
C THR A 65 5.33 -3.19 -4.56
N ALA A 66 6.40 -2.47 -4.32
CA ALA A 66 6.60 -1.16 -4.89
C ALA A 66 7.97 -1.12 -5.53
N PRO A 67 8.16 -0.29 -6.56
CA PRO A 67 9.51 -0.15 -7.11
C PRO A 67 10.41 0.50 -6.08
N LEU A 68 11.69 0.20 -6.20
CA LEU A 68 12.66 0.85 -5.32
C LEU A 68 12.68 2.33 -5.60
N PRO A 69 12.91 3.15 -4.58
CA PRO A 69 13.04 4.58 -4.83
C PRO A 69 14.22 4.86 -5.73
N ALA A 70 14.12 5.93 -6.48
CA ALA A 70 15.22 6.32 -7.33
C ALA A 70 16.44 6.60 -6.48
N GLU A 71 17.60 6.19 -6.97
CA GLU A 71 18.82 6.49 -6.27
C GLU A 71 19.13 7.94 -6.38
N GLU A 72 19.46 8.48 -5.27
CA GLU A 72 19.78 9.86 -5.31
C GLU A 72 21.21 10.10 -5.36
N ASN A 73 21.89 9.33 -4.99
CA ASN A 73 23.20 9.50 -4.87
C ASN A 73 23.89 10.43 -5.44
#